data_2df5f1c8bf3c01acd51d437753b42929
#
_entry.id   2df5f1c8bf3c01acd51d437753b42929
#
_cell.length_a   1.000
_cell.length_b   1.000
_cell.length_c   1.000
_cell.angle_alpha   90.00
_cell.angle_beta   90.00
_cell.angle_gamma   90.00
#
_symmetry.space_group_name_H-M   'P 1'
#
loop_
_entity.id
_entity.type
_entity.pdbx_description
1 polymer ?
#
loop_
_entity_poly.entity_id
_entity_poly.type
_entity_poly.pdbx_seq_one_letter_code
_entity_poly.pdbx_strand_id
1 'polypeptide(L)'
;MAASDMMSALMELCQEKHIDQLYLIDRLEQSLAKSYAEILHLEWGAKVTIDRTTGKIYVYRLEPIDDSMDEEGNFTEFEEIDVTPKNTSRIAAQHAKAEINAIVRNSAREQIYEEFSGRIGDLISGTVLQSTPDFTIVKIREGVEAELPHFDQRRYENERNERPMGERYLHNQHIKAVIIDVRDPNSNLQPVRGEHSRPPIVISRTHPELMRRLFEQEVPEIYEGTVQIKSIAREPGQRSKVAVHSLDDRLDPVGACVGPKGSRVRAVVGELRGERVDVILWDADPAVYVANALSPAKVTRVLIDEEKAYAGVIVPDDQLSLAIGKEGQNARLAARLTGWHIDIKSETLAADILKNVPVHEEPAADLIGDEEDEDVRRCEYVSEDVVQCRNQARPGSRFCGVHDTDAFDDAEDLI
;
A
#
# COMPACT_ATOMS: atom_id res chain seq x y z
N MET A 1 27.84 -39.33 12.85
CA MET A 1 26.48 -39.65 13.32
C MET A 1 26.02 -40.85 12.54
N ALA A 2 25.51 -41.87 13.24
CA ALA A 2 24.90 -43.02 12.55
C ALA A 2 23.58 -42.57 11.87
N ALA A 3 23.15 -43.22 10.80
CA ALA A 3 21.93 -42.86 10.08
C ALA A 3 20.68 -42.90 10.98
N SER A 4 20.66 -43.76 11.98
CA SER A 4 19.61 -43.82 13.03
C SER A 4 19.57 -42.57 13.90
N ASP A 5 20.72 -41.89 14.16
CA ASP A 5 20.78 -40.67 14.96
C ASP A 5 20.19 -39.49 14.20
N MET A 6 20.31 -39.48 12.87
CA MET A 6 19.72 -38.44 12.00
C MET A 6 18.19 -38.52 12.02
N MET A 7 17.62 -39.73 11.89
CA MET A 7 16.14 -39.91 11.92
C MET A 7 15.55 -39.56 13.27
N SER A 8 16.21 -39.91 14.37
CA SER A 8 15.77 -39.54 15.72
C SER A 8 15.77 -38.01 15.90
N ALA A 9 16.84 -37.32 15.45
CA ALA A 9 16.92 -35.86 15.50
C ALA A 9 15.86 -35.17 14.62
N LEU A 10 15.56 -35.74 13.44
CA LEU A 10 14.47 -35.25 12.57
C LEU A 10 13.10 -35.42 13.25
N MET A 11 12.81 -36.56 13.87
CA MET A 11 11.56 -36.79 14.57
C MET A 11 11.36 -35.83 15.76
N GLU A 12 12.40 -35.60 16.54
CA GLU A 12 12.40 -34.67 17.67
C GLU A 12 12.12 -33.25 17.20
N LEU A 13 12.77 -32.81 16.09
CA LEU A 13 12.56 -31.51 15.48
C LEU A 13 11.12 -31.35 14.96
N CYS A 14 10.56 -32.36 14.30
CA CYS A 14 9.17 -32.39 13.84
C CYS A 14 8.19 -32.17 14.98
N GLN A 15 8.40 -32.85 16.11
CA GLN A 15 7.58 -32.72 17.31
C GLN A 15 7.70 -31.32 17.93
N GLU A 16 8.94 -30.82 18.06
CA GLU A 16 9.19 -29.47 18.64
C GLU A 16 8.59 -28.34 17.80
N LYS A 17 8.63 -28.45 16.48
CA LYS A 17 8.19 -27.42 15.55
C LYS A 17 6.81 -27.65 14.94
N HIS A 18 6.10 -28.71 15.34
CA HIS A 18 4.79 -29.10 14.81
C HIS A 18 4.77 -29.29 13.27
N ILE A 19 5.85 -29.83 12.71
CA ILE A 19 5.98 -30.10 11.28
C ILE A 19 5.58 -31.54 11.00
N ASP A 20 4.80 -31.78 9.93
CA ASP A 20 4.48 -33.13 9.49
C ASP A 20 5.74 -33.87 9.04
N GLN A 21 5.95 -35.05 9.59
CA GLN A 21 7.13 -35.85 9.32
C GLN A 21 7.19 -36.35 7.86
N LEU A 22 6.04 -36.72 7.27
CA LEU A 22 5.98 -37.17 5.89
C LEU A 22 6.35 -36.05 4.92
N TYR A 23 5.82 -34.86 5.16
CA TYR A 23 6.13 -33.67 4.40
C TYR A 23 7.62 -33.34 4.46
N LEU A 24 8.23 -33.39 5.66
CA LEU A 24 9.67 -33.09 5.80
C LEU A 24 10.53 -34.08 5.02
N ILE A 25 10.23 -35.39 5.11
CA ILE A 25 10.99 -36.42 4.40
C ILE A 25 10.85 -36.26 2.90
N ASP A 26 9.65 -36.06 2.37
CA ASP A 26 9.41 -35.88 0.94
C ASP A 26 10.18 -34.66 0.39
N ARG A 27 10.16 -33.54 1.11
CA ARG A 27 10.93 -32.35 0.74
C ARG A 27 12.44 -32.59 0.75
N LEU A 28 12.93 -33.35 1.73
CA LEU A 28 14.33 -33.75 1.78
C LEU A 28 14.70 -34.66 0.61
N GLU A 29 13.89 -35.64 0.26
CA GLU A 29 14.09 -36.52 -0.89
C GLU A 29 14.17 -35.72 -2.19
N GLN A 30 13.24 -34.76 -2.41
CA GLN A 30 13.22 -33.87 -3.59
C GLN A 30 14.47 -32.99 -3.66
N SER A 31 14.88 -32.38 -2.54
CA SER A 31 16.05 -31.50 -2.48
C SER A 31 17.35 -32.27 -2.73
N LEU A 32 17.47 -33.45 -2.12
CA LEU A 32 18.60 -34.33 -2.34
C LEU A 32 18.64 -34.86 -3.79
N ALA A 33 17.48 -35.17 -4.39
CA ALA A 33 17.40 -35.60 -5.77
C ALA A 33 17.98 -34.54 -6.74
N LYS A 34 17.60 -33.26 -6.57
CA LYS A 34 18.18 -32.15 -7.35
C LYS A 34 19.70 -32.05 -7.16
N SER A 35 20.15 -32.11 -5.90
CA SER A 35 21.58 -31.99 -5.60
C SER A 35 22.40 -33.16 -6.16
N TYR A 36 21.89 -34.39 -6.08
CA TYR A 36 22.58 -35.56 -6.67
C TYR A 36 22.53 -35.55 -8.20
N ALA A 37 21.45 -35.09 -8.81
CA ALA A 37 21.39 -34.89 -10.26
C ALA A 37 22.50 -33.95 -10.75
N GLU A 38 22.74 -32.83 -10.05
CA GLU A 38 23.84 -31.90 -10.37
C GLU A 38 25.21 -32.50 -10.10
N ILE A 39 25.44 -33.13 -8.95
CA ILE A 39 26.74 -33.68 -8.57
C ILE A 39 27.19 -34.85 -9.48
N LEU A 40 26.24 -35.69 -9.86
CA LEU A 40 26.48 -36.87 -10.70
C LEU A 40 26.28 -36.55 -12.19
N HIS A 41 25.97 -35.32 -12.56
CA HIS A 41 25.71 -34.89 -13.95
C HIS A 41 24.66 -35.78 -14.65
N LEU A 42 23.54 -36.06 -13.99
CA LEU A 42 22.51 -36.93 -14.54
C LEU A 42 21.59 -36.14 -15.48
N GLU A 43 21.51 -36.56 -16.72
CA GLU A 43 20.80 -35.85 -17.79
C GLU A 43 19.28 -35.82 -17.54
N TRP A 44 18.71 -36.90 -17.01
CA TRP A 44 17.27 -37.07 -16.79
C TRP A 44 16.86 -36.92 -15.31
N GLY A 45 17.80 -36.48 -14.47
CA GLY A 45 17.57 -36.28 -13.04
C GLY A 45 17.84 -37.52 -12.17
N ALA A 46 17.51 -37.38 -10.90
CA ALA A 46 17.66 -38.42 -9.90
C ALA A 46 16.39 -38.56 -9.07
N LYS A 47 16.16 -39.77 -8.56
CA LYS A 47 15.21 -40.05 -7.48
C LYS A 47 15.97 -40.42 -6.25
N VAL A 48 15.61 -39.88 -5.11
CA VAL A 48 16.20 -40.20 -3.81
C VAL A 48 15.13 -40.74 -2.91
N THR A 49 15.44 -41.85 -2.18
CA THR A 49 14.53 -42.43 -1.20
C THR A 49 15.27 -42.59 0.13
N ILE A 50 14.65 -42.15 1.20
CA ILE A 50 15.15 -42.27 2.56
C ILE A 50 14.39 -43.39 3.29
N ASP A 51 15.09 -44.45 3.66
CA ASP A 51 14.49 -45.52 4.47
C ASP A 51 14.13 -44.97 5.85
N ARG A 52 12.85 -44.94 6.14
CA ARG A 52 12.28 -44.35 7.36
C ARG A 52 12.72 -45.04 8.64
N THR A 53 13.12 -46.32 8.57
CA THR A 53 13.54 -47.11 9.70
C THR A 53 15.02 -47.01 9.98
N THR A 54 15.83 -47.09 8.93
CA THR A 54 17.29 -47.13 9.04
C THR A 54 17.95 -45.79 8.78
N GLY A 55 17.25 -44.83 8.19
CA GLY A 55 17.78 -43.53 7.76
C GLY A 55 18.77 -43.65 6.59
N LYS A 56 18.83 -44.79 5.91
CA LYS A 56 19.69 -44.97 4.74
C LYS A 56 19.10 -44.25 3.54
N ILE A 57 20.01 -43.65 2.76
CA ILE A 57 19.66 -42.91 1.59
C ILE A 57 20.07 -43.70 0.35
N TYR A 58 19.11 -43.89 -0.55
CA TYR A 58 19.30 -44.55 -1.83
C TYR A 58 19.13 -43.49 -2.94
N VAL A 59 20.01 -43.52 -3.92
CA VAL A 59 20.01 -42.59 -5.05
C VAL A 59 19.85 -43.38 -6.33
N TYR A 60 18.80 -43.09 -7.10
CA TYR A 60 18.50 -43.72 -8.37
C TYR A 60 18.69 -42.72 -9.49
N ARG A 61 19.39 -43.12 -10.55
CA ARG A 61 19.40 -42.40 -11.81
C ARG A 61 18.11 -42.73 -12.56
N LEU A 62 17.49 -41.74 -13.15
CA LEU A 62 16.33 -41.91 -14.00
C LEU A 62 16.80 -42.05 -15.44
N GLU A 63 16.41 -43.14 -16.10
CA GLU A 63 16.60 -43.36 -17.54
C GLU A 63 15.22 -43.47 -18.21
N PRO A 64 14.95 -42.71 -19.27
CA PRO A 64 13.66 -42.77 -19.94
C PRO A 64 13.45 -44.11 -20.64
N ILE A 65 12.24 -44.61 -20.62
CA ILE A 65 11.82 -45.82 -21.35
C ILE A 65 11.34 -45.37 -22.72
N ASP A 66 11.97 -45.86 -23.79
CA ASP A 66 11.77 -45.38 -25.16
C ASP A 66 10.32 -45.43 -25.67
N ASP A 67 9.46 -46.34 -25.12
CA ASP A 67 8.07 -46.51 -25.51
C ASP A 67 7.08 -45.64 -24.68
N SER A 68 7.54 -44.76 -23.80
CA SER A 68 6.71 -44.02 -22.85
C SER A 68 6.60 -42.50 -23.15
N MET A 69 6.62 -42.09 -24.42
CA MET A 69 6.44 -40.69 -24.80
C MET A 69 4.97 -40.29 -24.82
N ASP A 70 4.66 -39.08 -24.27
CA ASP A 70 3.36 -38.44 -24.42
C ASP A 70 3.21 -37.75 -25.79
N GLU A 71 2.01 -37.18 -26.05
CA GLU A 71 1.73 -36.48 -27.32
C GLU A 71 2.59 -35.20 -27.52
N GLU A 72 3.20 -34.68 -26.44
CA GLU A 72 4.09 -33.51 -26.43
C GLU A 72 5.57 -33.87 -26.58
N GLY A 73 5.90 -35.17 -26.61
CA GLY A 73 7.26 -35.68 -26.77
C GLY A 73 8.06 -35.77 -25.46
N ASN A 74 7.37 -35.74 -24.30
CA ASN A 74 8.00 -35.92 -23.00
C ASN A 74 7.88 -37.39 -22.57
N PHE A 75 8.96 -37.91 -21.94
CA PHE A 75 8.92 -39.26 -21.37
C PHE A 75 8.06 -39.28 -20.09
N THR A 76 7.17 -40.25 -20.00
CA THR A 76 6.24 -40.41 -18.85
C THR A 76 6.69 -41.48 -17.88
N GLU A 77 7.50 -42.45 -18.33
CA GLU A 77 8.02 -43.52 -17.48
C GLU A 77 9.54 -43.55 -17.52
N PHE A 78 10.15 -43.83 -16.35
CA PHE A 78 11.58 -43.87 -16.17
C PHE A 78 11.96 -45.18 -15.46
N GLU A 79 13.04 -45.82 -15.91
CA GLU A 79 13.70 -46.90 -15.20
C GLU A 79 14.60 -46.33 -14.09
N GLU A 80 14.53 -46.90 -12.91
CA GLU A 80 15.28 -46.49 -11.73
C GLU A 80 16.53 -47.39 -11.55
N ILE A 81 17.70 -46.81 -11.82
CA ILE A 81 18.97 -47.52 -11.72
C ILE A 81 19.72 -47.02 -10.47
N ASP A 82 20.01 -47.97 -9.53
CA ASP A 82 20.78 -47.62 -8.32
C ASP A 82 22.17 -47.15 -8.61
N VAL A 83 22.44 -45.91 -8.25
CA VAL A 83 23.74 -45.22 -8.39
C VAL A 83 24.23 -44.67 -7.06
N THR A 84 23.79 -45.24 -5.96
CA THR A 84 24.05 -44.75 -4.60
C THR A 84 25.55 -44.65 -4.33
N PRO A 85 26.09 -43.41 -4.16
CA PRO A 85 27.53 -43.23 -3.93
C PRO A 85 27.98 -43.75 -2.55
N LYS A 86 29.20 -44.23 -2.43
CA LYS A 86 29.75 -44.74 -1.15
C LYS A 86 29.85 -43.67 -0.05
N ASN A 87 29.82 -42.34 -0.40
CA ASN A 87 29.96 -41.22 0.52
C ASN A 87 28.69 -40.38 0.62
N THR A 88 27.51 -40.96 0.41
CA THR A 88 26.22 -40.31 0.46
C THR A 88 25.97 -39.57 1.78
N SER A 89 26.37 -40.13 2.90
CA SER A 89 26.07 -39.61 4.23
C SER A 89 26.66 -38.22 4.52
N ARG A 90 27.81 -37.86 3.94
CA ARG A 90 28.42 -36.52 4.20
C ARG A 90 27.76 -35.43 3.38
N ILE A 91 27.51 -35.67 2.10
CA ILE A 91 26.86 -34.71 1.20
C ILE A 91 25.40 -34.54 1.63
N ALA A 92 24.72 -35.67 1.87
CA ALA A 92 23.36 -35.68 2.35
C ALA A 92 23.19 -34.94 3.69
N ALA A 93 24.11 -35.09 4.64
CA ALA A 93 24.04 -34.38 5.92
C ALA A 93 24.16 -32.86 5.78
N GLN A 94 24.98 -32.37 4.84
CA GLN A 94 25.09 -30.94 4.59
C GLN A 94 23.84 -30.37 3.93
N HIS A 95 23.32 -31.03 2.90
CA HIS A 95 22.10 -30.63 2.22
C HIS A 95 20.86 -30.79 3.11
N ALA A 96 20.75 -31.90 3.86
CA ALA A 96 19.67 -32.12 4.82
C ALA A 96 19.62 -31.01 5.87
N LYS A 97 20.76 -30.59 6.42
CA LYS A 97 20.80 -29.49 7.37
C LYS A 97 20.30 -28.16 6.77
N ALA A 98 20.72 -27.86 5.54
CA ALA A 98 20.27 -26.66 4.86
C ALA A 98 18.76 -26.67 4.57
N GLU A 99 18.25 -27.81 4.09
CA GLU A 99 16.84 -28.00 3.75
C GLU A 99 15.95 -28.01 5.01
N ILE A 100 16.36 -28.71 6.06
CA ILE A 100 15.67 -28.69 7.36
C ILE A 100 15.54 -27.25 7.85
N ASN A 101 16.63 -26.49 7.82
CA ASN A 101 16.60 -25.08 8.22
C ASN A 101 15.68 -24.23 7.33
N ALA A 102 15.58 -24.56 6.03
CA ALA A 102 14.68 -23.88 5.11
C ALA A 102 13.21 -24.21 5.42
N ILE A 103 12.90 -25.50 5.64
CA ILE A 103 11.55 -25.95 5.98
C ILE A 103 11.09 -25.37 7.33
N VAL A 104 11.95 -25.42 8.36
CA VAL A 104 11.65 -24.84 9.68
C VAL A 104 11.37 -23.35 9.55
N ARG A 105 12.20 -22.62 8.75
CA ARG A 105 11.95 -21.19 8.52
C ARG A 105 10.65 -20.93 7.75
N ASN A 106 10.34 -21.75 6.76
CA ASN A 106 9.10 -21.59 6.00
C ASN A 106 7.88 -21.89 6.87
N SER A 107 7.89 -22.98 7.65
CA SER A 107 6.80 -23.28 8.59
C SER A 107 6.61 -22.17 9.63
N ALA A 108 7.70 -21.62 10.17
CA ALA A 108 7.61 -20.47 11.08
C ALA A 108 7.03 -19.23 10.39
N ARG A 109 7.34 -19.01 9.10
CA ARG A 109 6.76 -17.92 8.31
C ARG A 109 5.28 -18.13 8.02
N GLU A 110 4.87 -19.34 7.72
CA GLU A 110 3.45 -19.71 7.53
C GLU A 110 2.65 -19.42 8.80
N GLN A 111 3.13 -19.83 9.97
CA GLN A 111 2.50 -19.51 11.24
C GLN A 111 2.40 -17.99 11.50
N ILE A 112 3.46 -17.24 11.20
CA ILE A 112 3.45 -15.78 11.31
C ILE A 112 2.43 -15.18 10.34
N TYR A 113 2.37 -15.69 9.11
CA TYR A 113 1.43 -15.22 8.10
C TYR A 113 -0.02 -15.47 8.53
N GLU A 114 -0.34 -16.66 9.00
CA GLU A 114 -1.68 -17.00 9.52
C GLU A 114 -2.09 -16.11 10.69
N GLU A 115 -1.17 -15.83 11.62
CA GLU A 115 -1.45 -15.00 12.80
C GLU A 115 -1.60 -13.51 12.45
N PHE A 116 -0.78 -12.98 11.54
CA PHE A 116 -0.67 -11.54 11.32
C PHE A 116 -1.35 -11.03 10.05
N SER A 117 -1.71 -11.89 9.07
CA SER A 117 -2.35 -11.47 7.82
C SER A 117 -3.68 -10.72 8.05
N GLY A 118 -4.46 -11.16 9.04
CA GLY A 118 -5.70 -10.48 9.44
C GLY A 118 -5.50 -9.22 10.28
N ARG A 119 -4.26 -8.86 10.61
CA ARG A 119 -3.91 -7.74 11.50
C ARG A 119 -3.27 -6.57 10.76
N ILE A 120 -3.39 -6.53 9.43
CA ILE A 120 -2.97 -5.37 8.64
C ILE A 120 -3.78 -4.15 9.09
N GLY A 121 -3.08 -3.04 9.37
CA GLY A 121 -3.67 -1.84 9.97
C GLY A 121 -3.60 -1.79 11.50
N ASP A 122 -3.19 -2.86 12.18
CA ASP A 122 -3.03 -2.83 13.63
C ASP A 122 -1.75 -2.11 14.07
N LEU A 123 -1.88 -1.44 15.21
CA LEU A 123 -0.75 -0.84 15.91
C LEU A 123 0.03 -1.93 16.65
N ILE A 124 1.33 -1.97 16.42
CA ILE A 124 2.25 -2.83 17.16
C ILE A 124 3.35 -2.02 17.83
N SER A 125 3.86 -2.57 18.93
CA SER A 125 5.02 -2.05 19.64
C SER A 125 6.16 -3.07 19.56
N GLY A 126 7.36 -2.60 19.35
CA GLY A 126 8.53 -3.47 19.28
C GLY A 126 9.82 -2.78 19.65
N THR A 127 10.88 -3.57 19.75
CA THR A 127 12.23 -3.13 20.10
C THR A 127 13.15 -3.22 18.89
N VAL A 128 13.85 -2.16 18.57
CA VAL A 128 14.81 -2.11 17.46
C VAL A 128 15.98 -3.03 17.74
N LEU A 129 16.21 -4.01 16.87
CA LEU A 129 17.36 -4.91 16.92
C LEU A 129 18.52 -4.36 16.10
N GLN A 130 18.24 -3.95 14.87
CA GLN A 130 19.22 -3.49 13.91
C GLN A 130 18.63 -2.41 13.03
N SER A 131 19.43 -1.40 12.70
CA SER A 131 19.07 -0.37 11.71
C SER A 131 20.19 -0.24 10.69
N THR A 132 19.85 -0.43 9.42
CA THR A 132 20.74 -0.28 8.26
C THR A 132 20.27 0.92 7.41
N PRO A 133 20.98 1.34 6.38
CA PRO A 133 20.49 2.35 5.45
C PRO A 133 19.18 1.95 4.76
N ASP A 134 18.99 0.65 4.48
CA ASP A 134 17.87 0.14 3.68
C ASP A 134 16.64 -0.22 4.52
N PHE A 135 16.81 -0.65 5.78
CA PHE A 135 15.71 -1.07 6.65
C PHE A 135 16.10 -1.06 8.13
N THR A 136 15.09 -1.09 8.99
CA THR A 136 15.24 -1.36 10.43
C THR A 136 14.50 -2.64 10.78
N ILE A 137 15.15 -3.54 11.52
CA ILE A 137 14.54 -4.75 12.08
C ILE A 137 14.05 -4.45 13.48
N VAL A 138 12.79 -4.78 13.73
CA VAL A 138 12.09 -4.56 14.99
C VAL A 138 11.58 -5.89 15.53
N LYS A 139 12.03 -6.24 16.73
CA LYS A 139 11.53 -7.41 17.47
C LYS A 139 10.17 -7.05 18.08
N ILE A 140 9.13 -7.77 17.68
CA ILE A 140 7.78 -7.63 18.23
C ILE A 140 7.64 -8.49 19.49
N ARG A 141 8.06 -9.75 19.38
CA ARG A 141 8.16 -10.71 20.49
C ARG A 141 9.27 -11.73 20.19
N GLU A 142 9.48 -12.70 21.10
CA GLU A 142 10.46 -13.75 20.86
C GLU A 142 10.10 -14.54 19.59
N GLY A 143 11.08 -14.67 18.69
CA GLY A 143 10.91 -15.36 17.41
C GLY A 143 10.10 -14.62 16.34
N VAL A 144 9.58 -13.42 16.60
CA VAL A 144 8.81 -12.63 15.63
C VAL A 144 9.43 -11.26 15.44
N GLU A 145 9.90 -11.04 14.22
CA GLU A 145 10.52 -9.79 13.79
C GLU A 145 9.72 -9.14 12.67
N ALA A 146 9.79 -7.82 12.59
CA ALA A 146 9.22 -7.00 11.54
C ALA A 146 10.28 -6.15 10.87
N GLU A 147 10.05 -5.82 9.61
CA GLU A 147 10.87 -4.92 8.82
C GLU A 147 10.20 -3.56 8.68
N LEU A 148 10.92 -2.50 8.99
CA LEU A 148 10.57 -1.13 8.66
C LEU A 148 11.45 -0.70 7.47
N PRO A 149 10.94 -0.67 6.24
CA PRO A 149 11.71 -0.30 5.07
C PRO A 149 12.17 1.16 5.10
N HIS A 150 13.42 1.39 4.69
CA HIS A 150 13.97 2.70 4.45
C HIS A 150 14.19 2.84 2.95
N PHE A 151 13.66 3.86 2.37
CA PHE A 151 13.76 4.07 0.94
C PHE A 151 15.05 4.79 0.53
N ASP A 152 15.74 4.26 -0.46
CA ASP A 152 16.67 5.03 -1.28
C ASP A 152 16.06 5.18 -2.68
N GLN A 153 15.51 6.35 -3.00
CA GLN A 153 14.90 6.71 -4.30
C GLN A 153 15.74 6.35 -5.52
N ARG A 154 17.04 6.09 -5.34
CA ARG A 154 17.98 5.80 -6.41
C ARG A 154 17.99 4.32 -6.83
N ARG A 155 17.43 3.43 -6.03
CA ARG A 155 17.51 1.98 -6.26
C ARG A 155 16.22 1.31 -6.69
N TYR A 156 15.05 1.83 -6.28
CA TYR A 156 13.77 1.17 -6.51
C TYR A 156 12.66 2.21 -6.73
N GLU A 157 12.15 2.32 -7.95
CA GLU A 157 11.11 3.31 -8.33
C GLU A 157 9.75 3.05 -7.66
N ASN A 158 9.49 1.85 -7.13
CA ASN A 158 8.19 1.42 -6.63
C ASN A 158 8.12 1.15 -5.11
N GLU A 159 9.21 1.22 -4.36
CA GLU A 159 9.19 0.99 -2.91
C GLU A 159 8.95 2.30 -2.15
N ARG A 160 8.03 2.26 -1.20
CA ARG A 160 7.71 3.41 -0.34
C ARG A 160 8.65 3.47 0.84
N ASN A 161 9.07 4.70 1.20
CA ASN A 161 9.81 4.94 2.43
C ASN A 161 8.85 4.91 3.62
N GLU A 162 8.97 3.92 4.46
CA GLU A 162 8.12 3.74 5.64
C GLU A 162 8.71 4.35 6.91
N ARG A 163 9.89 4.98 6.79
CA ARG A 163 10.53 5.76 7.85
C ARG A 163 10.30 7.26 7.65
N PRO A 164 9.74 7.99 8.64
CA PRO A 164 9.60 9.44 8.59
C PRO A 164 10.95 10.15 8.40
N MET A 165 10.93 11.26 7.66
CA MET A 165 12.13 12.04 7.43
C MET A 165 12.72 12.53 8.76
N GLY A 166 14.04 12.32 8.96
CA GLY A 166 14.75 12.72 10.16
C GLY A 166 14.69 11.73 11.33
N GLU A 167 13.82 10.73 11.30
CA GLU A 167 13.83 9.70 12.34
C GLU A 167 15.06 8.79 12.23
N ARG A 168 15.68 8.53 13.37
CA ARG A 168 16.78 7.57 13.53
C ARG A 168 16.45 6.62 14.66
N TYR A 169 16.81 5.36 14.51
CA TYR A 169 16.51 4.31 15.48
C TYR A 169 17.79 3.75 16.05
N LEU A 170 17.87 3.72 17.38
CA LEU A 170 18.98 3.16 18.11
C LEU A 170 18.66 1.71 18.51
N HIS A 171 19.69 0.89 18.65
CA HIS A 171 19.55 -0.46 19.20
C HIS A 171 18.87 -0.44 20.57
N ASN A 172 17.98 -1.39 20.82
CA ASN A 172 17.13 -1.50 22.02
C ASN A 172 16.12 -0.36 22.22
N GLN A 173 15.90 0.50 21.23
CA GLN A 173 14.87 1.53 21.32
C GLN A 173 13.49 0.94 21.04
N HIS A 174 12.49 1.31 21.86
CA HIS A 174 11.10 0.98 21.63
C HIS A 174 10.50 1.92 20.58
N ILE A 175 9.73 1.35 19.66
CA ILE A 175 8.96 2.10 18.66
C ILE A 175 7.58 1.49 18.51
N LYS A 176 6.60 2.33 18.18
CA LYS A 176 5.28 1.91 17.69
C LYS A 176 5.20 2.10 16.18
N ALA A 177 4.56 1.18 15.50
CA ALA A 177 4.35 1.21 14.07
C ALA A 177 3.06 0.51 13.70
N VAL A 178 2.58 0.68 12.48
CA VAL A 178 1.41 -0.03 11.96
C VAL A 178 1.88 -1.13 11.01
N ILE A 179 1.21 -2.27 11.03
CA ILE A 179 1.42 -3.35 10.06
C ILE A 179 0.80 -2.91 8.74
N ILE A 180 1.59 -2.88 7.68
CA ILE A 180 1.12 -2.49 6.34
C ILE A 180 1.06 -3.68 5.38
N ASP A 181 1.86 -4.71 5.63
CA ASP A 181 1.89 -5.91 4.82
C ASP A 181 2.44 -7.10 5.61
N VAL A 182 2.04 -8.31 5.22
CA VAL A 182 2.60 -9.56 5.72
C VAL A 182 2.90 -10.44 4.51
N ARG A 183 4.18 -10.69 4.25
CA ARG A 183 4.64 -11.44 3.08
C ARG A 183 4.18 -12.88 3.13
N ASP A 184 3.43 -13.31 2.11
CA ASP A 184 2.99 -14.69 1.95
C ASP A 184 4.19 -15.57 1.59
N PRO A 185 4.54 -16.59 2.43
CA PRO A 185 5.63 -17.51 2.16
C PRO A 185 5.41 -18.36 0.89
N ASN A 186 4.16 -18.53 0.46
CA ASN A 186 3.76 -19.34 -0.69
C ASN A 186 3.52 -18.52 -1.96
N SER A 187 3.78 -17.21 -1.95
CA SER A 187 3.62 -16.38 -3.12
C SER A 187 4.57 -16.80 -4.25
N ASN A 188 4.04 -17.00 -5.46
CA ASN A 188 4.82 -17.33 -6.66
C ASN A 188 5.64 -16.14 -7.20
N LEU A 189 5.60 -14.99 -6.55
CA LEU A 189 6.44 -13.86 -6.89
C LEU A 189 7.89 -14.23 -6.58
N GLN A 190 8.74 -14.22 -7.61
CA GLN A 190 10.16 -14.51 -7.42
C GLN A 190 10.73 -13.52 -6.39
N PRO A 191 11.26 -14.00 -5.28
CA PRO A 191 11.80 -13.12 -4.26
C PRO A 191 12.98 -12.32 -4.85
N VAL A 192 12.96 -11.02 -4.65
CA VAL A 192 14.09 -10.18 -4.98
C VAL A 192 15.33 -10.70 -4.24
N ARG A 193 16.47 -10.71 -4.91
CA ARG A 193 17.74 -11.27 -4.39
C ARG A 193 18.02 -10.75 -2.97
N GLY A 194 17.99 -11.61 -1.97
CA GLY A 194 18.13 -11.27 -0.53
C GLY A 194 16.84 -11.20 0.28
N GLU A 195 15.67 -11.31 -0.34
CA GLU A 195 14.36 -11.19 0.33
C GLU A 195 14.04 -12.38 1.24
N HIS A 196 14.60 -13.57 0.99
CA HIS A 196 14.45 -14.74 1.85
C HIS A 196 15.02 -14.58 3.27
N SER A 197 15.86 -13.55 3.50
CA SER A 197 16.41 -13.28 4.83
C SER A 197 15.68 -12.16 5.57
N ARG A 198 14.71 -11.49 4.93
CA ARG A 198 13.95 -10.39 5.54
C ARG A 198 12.78 -10.90 6.37
N PRO A 199 12.41 -10.21 7.47
CA PRO A 199 11.23 -10.53 8.25
C PRO A 199 9.94 -10.55 7.41
N PRO A 200 8.97 -11.43 7.73
CA PRO A 200 7.73 -11.52 6.96
C PRO A 200 6.78 -10.34 7.17
N ILE A 201 6.82 -9.70 8.35
CA ILE A 201 5.94 -8.59 8.70
C ILE A 201 6.58 -7.28 8.24
N VAL A 202 5.86 -6.47 7.48
CA VAL A 202 6.27 -5.14 7.06
C VAL A 202 5.50 -4.09 7.84
N ILE A 203 6.22 -3.16 8.45
CA ILE A 203 5.64 -2.12 9.29
C ILE A 203 5.97 -0.73 8.75
N SER A 204 5.11 0.22 9.08
CA SER A 204 5.24 1.61 8.67
C SER A 204 5.11 2.58 9.83
N ARG A 205 5.87 3.67 9.75
CA ARG A 205 5.70 4.85 10.59
C ARG A 205 5.25 6.08 9.79
N THR A 206 5.15 5.94 8.46
CA THR A 206 4.66 6.99 7.56
C THR A 206 3.18 6.86 7.24
N HIS A 207 2.62 5.67 7.34
CA HIS A 207 1.23 5.40 6.99
C HIS A 207 0.24 6.19 7.85
N PRO A 208 -0.83 6.78 7.27
CA PRO A 208 -1.83 7.55 8.03
C PRO A 208 -2.52 6.75 9.14
N GLU A 209 -2.66 5.44 8.97
CA GLU A 209 -3.27 4.56 9.95
C GLU A 209 -2.53 4.57 11.29
N LEU A 210 -1.21 4.80 11.30
CA LEU A 210 -0.47 4.99 12.56
C LEU A 210 -1.05 6.14 13.39
N MET A 211 -1.36 7.26 12.75
CA MET A 211 -1.98 8.41 13.41
C MET A 211 -3.34 8.05 13.99
N ARG A 212 -4.18 7.36 13.20
CA ARG A 212 -5.50 6.91 13.64
C ARG A 212 -5.41 6.03 14.89
N ARG A 213 -4.56 5.01 14.86
CA ARG A 213 -4.38 4.08 15.98
C ARG A 213 -3.80 4.75 17.23
N LEU A 214 -2.90 5.73 17.06
CA LEU A 214 -2.39 6.49 18.19
C LEU A 214 -3.48 7.35 18.84
N PHE A 215 -4.35 7.97 18.04
CA PHE A 215 -5.50 8.70 18.58
C PHE A 215 -6.51 7.76 19.25
N GLU A 216 -6.81 6.59 18.67
CA GLU A 216 -7.67 5.58 19.30
C GLU A 216 -7.14 5.13 20.67
N GLN A 217 -5.80 5.04 20.82
CA GLN A 217 -5.18 4.68 22.09
C GLN A 217 -5.26 5.80 23.14
N GLU A 218 -5.14 7.07 22.74
CA GLU A 218 -5.05 8.21 23.65
C GLU A 218 -6.41 8.87 23.93
N VAL A 219 -7.43 8.65 23.07
CA VAL A 219 -8.72 9.31 23.08
C VAL A 219 -9.84 8.28 23.22
N PRO A 220 -10.38 8.06 24.44
CA PRO A 220 -11.44 7.08 24.68
C PRO A 220 -12.65 7.29 23.79
N GLU A 221 -13.02 8.53 23.51
CA GLU A 221 -14.19 8.90 22.69
C GLU A 221 -14.02 8.45 21.23
N ILE A 222 -12.78 8.31 20.73
CA ILE A 222 -12.49 7.73 19.41
C ILE A 222 -12.59 6.20 19.49
N TYR A 223 -12.02 5.61 20.53
CA TYR A 223 -12.08 4.15 20.73
C TYR A 223 -13.53 3.65 20.87
N GLU A 224 -14.40 4.41 21.57
CA GLU A 224 -15.82 4.13 21.73
C GLU A 224 -16.65 4.44 20.46
N GLY A 225 -16.05 5.13 19.49
CA GLY A 225 -16.71 5.50 18.23
C GLY A 225 -17.60 6.73 18.29
N THR A 226 -17.69 7.41 19.44
CA THR A 226 -18.46 8.67 19.60
C THR A 226 -17.84 9.80 18.80
N VAL A 227 -16.49 9.88 18.79
CA VAL A 227 -15.72 10.76 17.91
C VAL A 227 -15.12 9.94 16.77
N GLN A 228 -15.28 10.41 15.55
CA GLN A 228 -14.79 9.76 14.35
C GLN A 228 -13.69 10.59 13.67
N ILE A 229 -12.58 9.93 13.29
CA ILE A 229 -11.61 10.53 12.40
C ILE A 229 -12.08 10.36 10.95
N LYS A 230 -12.48 11.45 10.33
CA LYS A 230 -12.99 11.48 8.94
C LYS A 230 -11.89 11.44 7.91
N SER A 231 -10.82 12.19 8.11
CA SER A 231 -9.69 12.27 7.16
C SER A 231 -8.38 12.60 7.88
N ILE A 232 -7.27 12.16 7.28
CA ILE A 232 -5.92 12.45 7.76
C ILE A 232 -5.07 12.88 6.57
N ALA A 233 -4.47 14.06 6.65
CA ALA A 233 -3.44 14.53 5.72
C ALA A 233 -2.12 14.60 6.47
N ARG A 234 -1.10 13.88 5.99
CA ARG A 234 0.14 13.69 6.72
C ARG A 234 1.38 13.99 5.86
N GLU A 235 2.31 14.73 6.44
CA GLU A 235 3.70 14.84 6.00
C GLU A 235 4.56 14.26 7.13
N PRO A 236 4.92 12.96 7.04
CA PRO A 236 5.54 12.22 8.13
C PRO A 236 6.83 12.87 8.64
N GLY A 237 6.93 13.01 9.97
CA GLY A 237 8.06 13.67 10.64
C GLY A 237 8.03 15.20 10.61
N GLN A 238 7.04 15.83 10.00
CA GLN A 238 6.92 17.28 9.88
C GLN A 238 5.62 17.80 10.50
N ARG A 239 4.51 17.62 9.79
CA ARG A 239 3.20 18.12 10.21
C ARG A 239 2.07 17.28 9.64
N SER A 240 0.98 17.19 10.40
CA SER A 240 -0.23 16.49 10.00
C SER A 240 -1.49 17.24 10.39
N LYS A 241 -2.56 17.02 9.65
CA LYS A 241 -3.90 17.48 9.98
C LYS A 241 -4.83 16.28 10.09
N VAL A 242 -5.65 16.27 11.14
CA VAL A 242 -6.61 15.21 11.43
C VAL A 242 -7.99 15.83 11.54
N ALA A 243 -8.91 15.47 10.66
CA ALA A 243 -10.28 15.93 10.68
C ALA A 243 -11.13 15.00 11.54
N VAL A 244 -11.80 15.56 12.53
CA VAL A 244 -12.62 14.83 13.50
C VAL A 244 -14.05 15.33 13.52
N HIS A 245 -14.98 14.43 13.78
CA HIS A 245 -16.41 14.70 13.87
C HIS A 245 -16.99 13.95 15.06
N SER A 246 -17.92 14.55 15.77
CA SER A 246 -18.68 13.89 16.84
C SER A 246 -20.04 13.45 16.37
N LEU A 247 -20.47 12.27 16.79
CA LEU A 247 -21.86 11.80 16.62
C LEU A 247 -22.78 12.35 17.72
N ASP A 248 -22.24 12.87 18.82
CA ASP A 248 -22.98 13.56 19.88
C ASP A 248 -22.73 15.06 19.76
N ASP A 249 -23.79 15.82 19.46
CA ASP A 249 -23.73 17.28 19.28
C ASP A 249 -23.30 18.04 20.55
N ARG A 250 -23.34 17.39 21.72
CA ARG A 250 -22.90 17.98 23.00
C ARG A 250 -21.40 17.86 23.25
N LEU A 251 -20.72 17.03 22.45
CA LEU A 251 -19.31 16.75 22.63
C LEU A 251 -18.49 17.53 21.60
N ASP A 252 -17.56 18.37 22.07
CA ASP A 252 -16.56 18.99 21.23
C ASP A 252 -15.49 17.94 20.80
N PRO A 253 -15.48 17.48 19.54
CA PRO A 253 -14.55 16.46 19.10
C PRO A 253 -13.10 16.95 19.06
N VAL A 254 -12.88 18.24 18.81
CA VAL A 254 -11.54 18.83 18.80
C VAL A 254 -10.99 18.88 20.23
N GLY A 255 -11.80 19.38 21.18
CA GLY A 255 -11.47 19.42 22.59
C GLY A 255 -11.16 18.02 23.16
N ALA A 256 -11.96 17.01 22.80
CA ALA A 256 -11.75 15.62 23.20
C ALA A 256 -10.40 15.09 22.73
N CYS A 257 -10.03 15.31 21.45
CA CYS A 257 -8.76 14.88 20.87
C CYS A 257 -7.55 15.65 21.43
N VAL A 258 -7.70 16.94 21.67
CA VAL A 258 -6.63 17.78 22.25
C VAL A 258 -6.38 17.41 23.72
N GLY A 259 -7.45 17.17 24.47
CA GLY A 259 -7.43 16.81 25.87
C GLY A 259 -7.04 17.98 26.81
N PRO A 260 -7.11 17.77 28.14
CA PRO A 260 -6.81 18.80 29.13
C PRO A 260 -5.40 19.38 28.91
N LYS A 261 -5.33 20.71 28.70
CA LYS A 261 -4.06 21.42 28.40
C LYS A 261 -3.25 20.79 27.26
N GLY A 262 -3.90 20.12 26.32
CA GLY A 262 -3.25 19.47 25.18
C GLY A 262 -2.50 18.17 25.52
N SER A 263 -2.86 17.49 26.61
CA SER A 263 -2.15 16.28 27.06
C SER A 263 -2.21 15.13 26.06
N ARG A 264 -3.42 14.87 25.50
CA ARG A 264 -3.63 13.76 24.57
C ARG A 264 -2.91 13.97 23.24
N VAL A 265 -3.08 15.12 22.62
CA VAL A 265 -2.37 15.43 21.36
C VAL A 265 -0.85 15.46 21.56
N ARG A 266 -0.35 15.92 22.73
CA ARG A 266 1.09 15.86 23.03
C ARG A 266 1.61 14.45 23.20
N ALA A 267 0.82 13.50 23.73
CA ALA A 267 1.20 12.10 23.80
C ALA A 267 1.38 11.52 22.38
N VAL A 268 0.44 11.80 21.48
CA VAL A 268 0.55 11.41 20.06
C VAL A 268 1.78 12.06 19.41
N VAL A 269 1.99 13.36 19.56
CA VAL A 269 3.15 14.09 19.03
C VAL A 269 4.47 13.53 19.59
N GLY A 270 4.50 13.14 20.86
CA GLY A 270 5.65 12.51 21.50
C GLY A 270 6.00 11.17 20.87
N GLU A 271 4.99 10.32 20.61
CA GLU A 271 5.18 9.04 19.92
C GLU A 271 5.66 9.22 18.47
N LEU A 272 5.20 10.26 17.80
CA LEU A 272 5.60 10.65 16.44
C LEU A 272 6.89 11.50 16.41
N ARG A 273 7.60 11.57 17.53
CA ARG A 273 8.90 12.23 17.69
C ARG A 273 8.92 13.70 17.27
N GLY A 274 7.85 14.42 17.59
CA GLY A 274 7.74 15.84 17.37
C GLY A 274 7.05 16.26 16.07
N GLU A 275 6.48 15.33 15.32
CA GLU A 275 5.57 15.64 14.21
C GLU A 275 4.39 16.45 14.73
N ARG A 276 4.19 17.66 14.20
CA ARG A 276 3.10 18.54 14.65
C ARG A 276 1.77 18.02 14.18
N VAL A 277 0.75 18.01 15.04
CA VAL A 277 -0.58 17.54 14.72
C VAL A 277 -1.60 18.65 14.97
N ASP A 278 -2.29 19.06 13.91
CA ASP A 278 -3.44 19.97 13.99
C ASP A 278 -4.72 19.14 13.95
N VAL A 279 -5.55 19.25 14.96
CA VAL A 279 -6.88 18.65 15.01
C VAL A 279 -7.89 19.64 14.45
N ILE A 280 -8.66 19.23 13.44
CA ILE A 280 -9.56 20.05 12.64
C ILE A 280 -10.98 19.54 12.81
N LEU A 281 -11.94 20.44 13.03
CA LEU A 281 -13.35 20.09 12.99
C LEU A 281 -13.76 19.80 11.55
N TRP A 282 -14.23 18.58 11.32
CA TRP A 282 -14.86 18.21 10.06
C TRP A 282 -16.27 18.79 9.99
N ASP A 283 -16.66 19.24 8.81
CA ASP A 283 -18.02 19.72 8.54
C ASP A 283 -18.55 19.14 7.23
N ALA A 284 -19.86 18.96 7.14
CA ALA A 284 -20.52 18.50 5.92
C ALA A 284 -20.55 19.58 4.83
N ASP A 285 -20.58 20.88 5.24
CA ASP A 285 -20.43 22.00 4.31
C ASP A 285 -18.97 22.12 3.86
N PRO A 286 -18.67 21.93 2.57
CA PRO A 286 -17.32 22.03 2.05
C PRO A 286 -16.65 23.39 2.33
N ALA A 287 -17.41 24.49 2.31
CA ALA A 287 -16.88 25.81 2.56
C ALA A 287 -16.40 25.96 4.01
N VAL A 288 -17.19 25.47 4.96
CA VAL A 288 -16.84 25.47 6.39
C VAL A 288 -15.65 24.53 6.62
N TYR A 289 -15.68 23.33 6.02
CA TYR A 289 -14.61 22.36 6.19
C TYR A 289 -13.27 22.85 5.62
N VAL A 290 -13.25 23.48 4.44
CA VAL A 290 -12.03 24.08 3.85
C VAL A 290 -11.52 25.22 4.76
N ALA A 291 -12.41 26.08 5.28
CA ALA A 291 -12.04 27.15 6.21
C ALA A 291 -11.38 26.58 7.47
N ASN A 292 -11.99 25.56 8.09
CA ASN A 292 -11.46 24.86 9.27
C ASN A 292 -10.09 24.23 8.96
N ALA A 293 -9.93 23.58 7.80
CA ALA A 293 -8.71 22.92 7.38
C ALA A 293 -7.51 23.85 7.23
N LEU A 294 -7.73 25.13 6.97
CA LEU A 294 -6.67 26.15 6.89
C LEU A 294 -6.21 26.68 8.26
N SER A 295 -6.89 26.25 9.35
CA SER A 295 -6.41 26.58 10.70
C SER A 295 -4.89 26.37 10.84
N PRO A 296 -4.16 27.26 11.57
CA PRO A 296 -4.63 28.34 12.45
C PRO A 296 -4.94 29.68 11.74
N ALA A 297 -4.84 29.77 10.39
CA ALA A 297 -5.19 30.99 9.68
C ALA A 297 -6.70 31.26 9.74
N LYS A 298 -7.06 32.53 9.85
CA LYS A 298 -8.46 32.97 9.78
C LYS A 298 -8.84 33.16 8.32
N VAL A 299 -9.98 32.60 7.94
CA VAL A 299 -10.55 32.70 6.59
C VAL A 299 -11.72 33.67 6.61
N THR A 300 -11.75 34.62 5.67
CA THR A 300 -12.84 35.56 5.52
C THR A 300 -13.97 34.96 4.70
N ARG A 301 -13.64 34.30 3.60
CA ARG A 301 -14.64 33.73 2.68
C ARG A 301 -14.07 32.53 1.93
N VAL A 302 -14.95 31.54 1.67
CA VAL A 302 -14.65 30.40 0.77
C VAL A 302 -15.69 30.37 -0.33
N LEU A 303 -15.24 30.23 -1.57
CA LEU A 303 -16.06 30.09 -2.76
C LEU A 303 -15.83 28.69 -3.31
N ILE A 304 -16.88 27.86 -3.34
CA ILE A 304 -16.81 26.46 -3.78
C ILE A 304 -17.32 26.35 -5.22
N ASP A 305 -16.57 25.67 -6.05
CA ASP A 305 -16.97 25.20 -7.39
C ASP A 305 -16.93 23.66 -7.37
N GLU A 306 -18.10 23.03 -7.18
CA GLU A 306 -18.23 21.58 -7.04
C GLU A 306 -17.86 20.84 -8.32
N GLU A 307 -18.15 21.42 -9.49
CA GLU A 307 -17.88 20.76 -10.78
C GLU A 307 -16.37 20.57 -11.00
N LYS A 308 -15.56 21.52 -10.51
CA LYS A 308 -14.11 21.49 -10.64
C LYS A 308 -13.37 21.00 -9.39
N ALA A 309 -14.11 20.65 -8.33
CA ALA A 309 -13.54 20.40 -7.00
C ALA A 309 -12.56 21.50 -6.57
N TYR A 310 -12.94 22.77 -6.79
CA TYR A 310 -12.11 23.94 -6.57
C TYR A 310 -12.69 24.82 -5.46
N ALA A 311 -11.79 25.28 -4.57
CA ALA A 311 -12.11 26.16 -3.46
C ALA A 311 -11.26 27.43 -3.53
N GLY A 312 -11.87 28.56 -3.90
CA GLY A 312 -11.25 29.89 -3.83
C GLY A 312 -11.39 30.45 -2.42
N VAL A 313 -10.28 30.66 -1.74
CA VAL A 313 -10.25 31.10 -0.34
C VAL A 313 -9.73 32.53 -0.24
N ILE A 314 -10.49 33.39 0.43
CA ILE A 314 -10.10 34.77 0.71
C ILE A 314 -9.73 34.89 2.18
N VAL A 315 -8.55 35.42 2.45
CA VAL A 315 -8.02 35.64 3.79
C VAL A 315 -7.59 37.10 3.98
N PRO A 316 -7.61 37.65 5.21
CA PRO A 316 -6.99 38.94 5.50
C PRO A 316 -5.53 38.97 5.07
N ASP A 317 -5.02 40.13 4.64
CA ASP A 317 -3.65 40.27 4.11
C ASP A 317 -2.58 39.80 5.11
N ASP A 318 -2.79 40.02 6.41
CA ASP A 318 -1.90 39.58 7.50
C ASP A 318 -1.94 38.06 7.70
N GLN A 319 -2.99 37.36 7.25
CA GLN A 319 -3.17 35.91 7.40
C GLN A 319 -2.66 35.11 6.18
N LEU A 320 -2.37 35.77 5.05
CA LEU A 320 -2.01 35.09 3.79
C LEU A 320 -0.79 34.17 3.99
N SER A 321 0.26 34.65 4.61
CA SER A 321 1.48 33.85 4.85
C SER A 321 1.21 32.66 5.79
N LEU A 322 0.31 32.82 6.74
CA LEU A 322 -0.07 31.77 7.68
C LEU A 322 -0.96 30.71 7.00
N ALA A 323 -1.89 31.15 6.15
CA ALA A 323 -2.79 30.29 5.38
C ALA A 323 -2.01 29.40 4.39
N ILE A 324 -1.02 29.97 3.70
CA ILE A 324 -0.12 29.23 2.82
C ILE A 324 0.82 28.34 3.63
N GLY A 325 1.40 28.89 4.69
CA GLY A 325 2.41 28.23 5.54
C GLY A 325 3.79 28.16 4.89
N LYS A 326 4.78 27.71 5.65
CA LYS A 326 6.15 27.52 5.16
C LYS A 326 6.15 26.53 3.99
N GLU A 327 6.71 26.92 2.85
CA GLU A 327 6.79 26.09 1.63
C GLU A 327 5.42 25.57 1.14
N GLY A 328 4.33 26.30 1.45
CA GLY A 328 2.97 25.89 1.09
C GLY A 328 2.41 24.70 1.90
N GLN A 329 3.04 24.34 3.00
CA GLN A 329 2.70 23.15 3.79
C GLN A 329 1.26 23.19 4.32
N ASN A 330 0.82 24.33 4.87
CA ASN A 330 -0.52 24.42 5.43
C ASN A 330 -1.61 24.28 4.36
N ALA A 331 -1.47 24.98 3.22
CA ALA A 331 -2.38 24.89 2.08
C ALA A 331 -2.39 23.47 1.47
N ARG A 332 -1.21 22.86 1.29
CA ARG A 332 -1.07 21.51 0.72
C ARG A 332 -1.71 20.44 1.63
N LEU A 333 -1.51 20.53 2.95
CA LEU A 333 -2.15 19.63 3.90
C LEU A 333 -3.67 19.83 3.93
N ALA A 334 -4.15 21.07 3.89
CA ALA A 334 -5.58 21.38 3.83
C ALA A 334 -6.21 20.82 2.54
N ALA A 335 -5.58 20.98 1.39
CA ALA A 335 -6.04 20.43 0.12
C ALA A 335 -6.13 18.89 0.17
N ARG A 336 -5.10 18.21 0.70
CA ARG A 336 -5.11 16.75 0.86
C ARG A 336 -6.15 16.26 1.87
N LEU A 337 -6.38 17.03 2.94
CA LEU A 337 -7.35 16.69 3.98
C LEU A 337 -8.78 16.74 3.48
N THR A 338 -9.10 17.80 2.71
CA THR A 338 -10.45 18.10 2.24
C THR A 338 -10.77 17.47 0.88
N GLY A 339 -9.75 17.15 0.09
CA GLY A 339 -9.90 16.68 -1.29
C GLY A 339 -10.17 17.79 -2.31
N TRP A 340 -10.13 19.08 -1.89
CA TRP A 340 -10.37 20.23 -2.73
C TRP A 340 -9.07 20.86 -3.26
N HIS A 341 -9.09 21.36 -4.47
CA HIS A 341 -8.03 22.23 -4.98
C HIS A 341 -8.20 23.62 -4.37
N ILE A 342 -7.32 24.02 -3.45
CA ILE A 342 -7.43 25.26 -2.69
C ILE A 342 -6.54 26.34 -3.31
N ASP A 343 -7.14 27.48 -3.70
CA ASP A 343 -6.44 28.69 -4.13
C ASP A 343 -6.68 29.82 -3.12
N ILE A 344 -5.59 30.34 -2.55
CA ILE A 344 -5.66 31.29 -1.44
C ILE A 344 -5.24 32.67 -1.94
N LYS A 345 -6.12 33.67 -1.73
CA LYS A 345 -5.88 35.09 -2.09
C LYS A 345 -6.11 35.96 -0.89
N SER A 346 -5.35 37.06 -0.82
CA SER A 346 -5.64 38.11 0.16
C SER A 346 -6.85 38.94 -0.26
N GLU A 347 -7.48 39.60 0.70
CA GLU A 347 -8.63 40.51 0.44
C GLU A 347 -8.30 41.61 -0.58
N THR A 348 -7.08 42.20 -0.48
CA THR A 348 -6.61 43.22 -1.42
C THR A 348 -6.52 42.67 -2.85
N LEU A 349 -5.91 41.50 -3.04
CA LEU A 349 -5.80 40.83 -4.36
C LEU A 349 -7.17 40.40 -4.90
N ALA A 350 -8.05 39.89 -4.04
CA ALA A 350 -9.39 39.51 -4.45
C ALA A 350 -10.23 40.69 -4.89
N ALA A 351 -10.14 41.85 -4.19
CA ALA A 351 -10.80 43.08 -4.55
C ALA A 351 -10.31 43.65 -5.88
N ASP A 352 -9.01 43.55 -6.16
CA ASP A 352 -8.42 44.00 -7.43
C ASP A 352 -8.83 43.12 -8.62
N ILE A 353 -8.93 41.81 -8.41
CA ILE A 353 -9.45 40.88 -9.44
C ILE A 353 -10.93 41.19 -9.73
N LEU A 354 -11.76 41.43 -8.71
CA LEU A 354 -13.16 41.76 -8.87
C LEU A 354 -13.36 43.14 -9.58
N LYS A 355 -12.44 44.08 -9.38
CA LYS A 355 -12.48 45.38 -10.08
C LYS A 355 -12.01 45.27 -11.54
N ASN A 356 -11.12 44.30 -11.84
CA ASN A 356 -10.55 44.12 -13.16
C ASN A 356 -11.25 43.06 -14.02
N VAL A 357 -12.26 42.36 -13.49
CA VAL A 357 -13.19 41.61 -14.32
C VAL A 357 -14.01 42.61 -15.07
N PRO A 358 -13.94 42.69 -16.43
CA PRO A 358 -14.81 43.55 -17.20
C PRO A 358 -16.25 43.16 -16.81
N VAL A 359 -16.95 44.08 -16.19
CA VAL A 359 -18.40 43.94 -16.00
C VAL A 359 -18.94 43.93 -17.42
N HIS A 360 -19.34 42.77 -17.92
CA HIS A 360 -20.29 42.78 -19.01
C HIS A 360 -21.56 43.39 -18.40
N GLU A 361 -21.68 44.72 -18.54
CA GLU A 361 -22.96 45.38 -18.43
C GLU A 361 -23.85 44.71 -19.48
N GLU A 362 -24.80 43.92 -19.03
CA GLU A 362 -25.93 43.57 -19.88
C GLU A 362 -26.52 44.93 -20.35
N PRO A 363 -26.56 45.21 -21.64
CA PRO A 363 -27.26 46.40 -22.11
C PRO A 363 -28.72 46.26 -21.69
N ALA A 364 -29.20 47.33 -21.01
CA ALA A 364 -30.60 47.49 -20.66
C ALA A 364 -31.49 47.19 -21.88
N ALA A 365 -32.50 46.42 -21.66
CA ALA A 365 -33.50 46.07 -22.63
C ALA A 365 -34.12 47.30 -23.28
N ASP A 366 -33.88 47.46 -24.57
CA ASP A 366 -34.71 48.22 -25.48
C ASP A 366 -35.09 47.36 -26.68
N LEU A 367 -36.27 46.84 -26.61
CA LEU A 367 -37.34 46.66 -27.59
C LEU A 367 -37.01 46.35 -29.07
N ILE A 368 -37.43 45.11 -29.45
CA ILE A 368 -38.08 44.73 -30.71
C ILE A 368 -37.20 44.56 -31.94
N GLY A 369 -37.08 43.31 -32.33
CA GLY A 369 -36.63 42.83 -33.64
C GLY A 369 -36.65 41.31 -33.65
N ASP A 370 -37.74 40.74 -34.20
CA ASP A 370 -37.87 39.31 -34.51
C ASP A 370 -36.78 38.94 -35.52
N GLU A 371 -35.76 38.22 -35.09
CA GLU A 371 -34.93 37.35 -35.94
C GLU A 371 -34.89 35.97 -35.34
N GLU A 372 -35.33 35.02 -36.10
CA GLU A 372 -35.46 33.61 -35.80
C GLU A 372 -34.09 33.06 -35.34
N ASP A 373 -34.00 32.66 -34.06
CA ASP A 373 -32.85 31.92 -33.50
C ASP A 373 -32.81 30.56 -34.23
N GLU A 374 -31.77 30.35 -35.05
CA GLU A 374 -31.40 29.03 -35.54
C GLU A 374 -31.05 28.14 -34.31
N ASP A 375 -31.97 27.27 -34.04
CA ASP A 375 -31.98 26.26 -32.95
C ASP A 375 -30.65 25.45 -32.97
N VAL A 376 -29.71 25.81 -32.13
CA VAL A 376 -28.44 25.07 -31.96
C VAL A 376 -28.76 23.75 -31.28
N ARG A 377 -29.08 22.72 -32.09
CA ARG A 377 -29.42 21.39 -31.58
C ARG A 377 -28.16 20.61 -31.23
N ARG A 378 -28.21 19.86 -30.13
CA ARG A 378 -27.14 18.88 -29.80
C ARG A 378 -27.27 17.66 -30.70
N CYS A 379 -26.13 17.01 -30.98
CA CYS A 379 -26.08 15.74 -31.69
C CYS A 379 -26.97 14.68 -30.99
N GLU A 380 -27.83 14.03 -31.76
CA GLU A 380 -28.78 13.02 -31.26
C GLU A 380 -28.17 11.63 -31.09
N TYR A 381 -26.89 11.44 -31.44
CA TYR A 381 -26.23 10.15 -31.27
C TYR A 381 -26.08 9.79 -29.79
N VAL A 382 -26.48 8.56 -29.46
CA VAL A 382 -26.34 7.93 -28.14
C VAL A 382 -25.49 6.67 -28.32
N SER A 383 -24.39 6.54 -27.55
CA SER A 383 -23.53 5.36 -27.57
C SER A 383 -24.24 4.13 -26.98
N GLU A 384 -23.68 2.93 -27.16
CA GLU A 384 -24.19 1.68 -26.56
C GLU A 384 -24.27 1.73 -25.04
N ASP A 385 -23.46 2.58 -24.40
CA ASP A 385 -23.46 2.84 -22.94
C ASP A 385 -24.51 3.88 -22.49
N VAL A 386 -25.45 4.27 -23.37
CA VAL A 386 -26.54 5.23 -23.11
C VAL A 386 -26.02 6.65 -22.79
N VAL A 387 -24.87 7.03 -23.32
CA VAL A 387 -24.31 8.39 -23.18
C VAL A 387 -24.53 9.18 -24.47
N GLN A 388 -25.28 10.31 -24.38
CA GLN A 388 -25.54 11.19 -25.53
C GLN A 388 -24.25 11.96 -25.90
N CYS A 389 -24.01 12.11 -27.22
CA CYS A 389 -22.89 12.88 -27.76
C CYS A 389 -22.97 14.36 -27.29
N ARG A 390 -21.83 14.91 -26.85
CA ARG A 390 -21.74 16.28 -26.34
C ARG A 390 -21.52 17.34 -27.42
N ASN A 391 -21.27 16.94 -28.66
CA ASN A 391 -21.03 17.87 -29.76
C ASN A 391 -22.34 18.48 -30.28
N GLN A 392 -22.25 19.67 -30.86
CA GLN A 392 -23.37 20.29 -31.56
C GLN A 392 -23.64 19.57 -32.91
N ALA A 393 -24.91 19.45 -33.28
CA ALA A 393 -25.30 18.94 -34.57
C ALA A 393 -24.89 19.95 -35.66
N ARG A 394 -24.62 19.48 -36.89
CA ARG A 394 -24.34 20.37 -38.01
C ARG A 394 -25.64 21.08 -38.43
N PRO A 395 -25.52 22.33 -38.97
CA PRO A 395 -26.68 23.00 -39.52
C PRO A 395 -27.40 22.11 -40.58
N GLY A 396 -28.67 21.85 -40.33
CA GLY A 396 -29.49 20.98 -41.19
C GLY A 396 -29.37 19.47 -40.94
N SER A 397 -28.49 19.01 -40.04
CA SER A 397 -28.35 17.59 -39.64
C SER A 397 -28.78 17.36 -38.19
N ARG A 398 -29.17 16.14 -37.86
CA ARG A 398 -29.44 15.69 -36.46
C ARG A 398 -28.17 15.25 -35.75
N PHE A 399 -27.05 15.15 -36.46
CA PHE A 399 -25.79 14.61 -35.98
C PHE A 399 -24.62 15.59 -36.13
N CYS A 400 -23.59 15.45 -35.28
CA CYS A 400 -22.35 16.19 -35.43
C CYS A 400 -21.46 15.60 -36.53
N GLY A 401 -20.38 16.32 -36.90
CA GLY A 401 -19.49 15.91 -37.97
C GLY A 401 -18.77 14.57 -37.78
N VAL A 402 -18.88 13.96 -36.59
CA VAL A 402 -18.30 12.65 -36.27
C VAL A 402 -19.34 11.53 -36.45
N HIS A 403 -20.63 11.86 -36.27
CA HIS A 403 -21.74 10.89 -36.27
C HIS A 403 -22.72 11.07 -37.47
N ASP A 404 -22.35 11.94 -38.41
CA ASP A 404 -23.11 12.18 -39.63
C ASP A 404 -22.62 11.22 -40.71
N THR A 405 -23.29 10.05 -40.81
CA THR A 405 -22.94 9.00 -41.77
C THR A 405 -23.37 9.29 -43.20
N ASP A 406 -24.20 10.32 -43.41
CA ASP A 406 -24.70 10.67 -44.75
C ASP A 406 -23.66 11.46 -45.59
N ALA A 407 -22.49 11.79 -44.98
CA ALA A 407 -21.42 12.52 -45.69
C ALA A 407 -20.40 11.61 -46.41
N PHE A 408 -20.56 10.29 -46.36
CA PHE A 408 -19.59 9.34 -46.95
C PHE A 408 -20.09 8.60 -48.20
N ASP A 409 -21.38 8.75 -48.59
CA ASP A 409 -21.92 8.04 -49.74
C ASP A 409 -21.75 8.78 -51.10
N ASP A 410 -21.25 10.04 -51.12
CA ASP A 410 -21.08 10.81 -52.37
C ASP A 410 -19.66 10.77 -52.97
N ALA A 411 -18.77 9.84 -52.50
CA ALA A 411 -17.38 9.78 -52.97
C ALA A 411 -17.01 8.58 -53.85
N GLU A 412 -17.95 7.72 -54.26
CA GLU A 412 -17.66 6.57 -55.14
C GLU A 412 -18.12 6.70 -56.62
N ASP A 413 -18.55 7.88 -57.07
CA ASP A 413 -18.86 8.10 -58.46
C ASP A 413 -17.97 9.17 -59.13
N LEU A 414 -16.64 9.01 -59.04
CA LEU A 414 -15.68 9.72 -59.91
C LEU A 414 -14.31 9.02 -59.88
N ILE A 415 -14.20 7.83 -60.54
CA ILE A 415 -13.06 7.42 -61.37
C ILE A 415 -13.51 6.37 -62.36
#